data_db1a3c054f9842f2839be3297f8e05b2
#
_entry.id   db1a3c054f9842f2839be3297f8e05b2
#
_cell.length_a   1.000
_cell.length_b   1.000
_cell.length_c   1.000
_cell.angle_alpha   90.00
_cell.angle_beta   90.00
_cell.angle_gamma   90.00
#
_symmetry.space_group_name_H-M   'P 1'
#
loop_
_entity.id
_entity.type
_entity.pdbx_description
1 polymer ?
#
loop_
_entity_poly.entity_id
_entity_poly.type
_entity_poly.pdbx_seq_one_letter_code
_entity_poly.pdbx_strand_id
1 'polypeptide(L)'
;AGWAGAENVWGIDRRLAGVVGSAVFKVFRLQVARTGLNEAEAREAGLQPASVVIKSRSRAHAHPGASDIWVHMVGDQGSGRLLGVQMVGHDGVAHRLHAPAVALHAHMSVEQFSQMDLAYAPPFGPTRDPMLTAANQLLKKL
;
A
#
# COMPACT_ATOMS: atom_id res chain seq x y z
N ALA A 1 14.78 -9.15 -11.45
CA ALA A 1 14.68 -9.89 -12.72
C ALA A 1 16.04 -10.35 -13.21
N GLY A 2 17.05 -9.46 -13.35
CA GLY A 2 18.36 -9.80 -13.87
C GLY A 2 19.10 -10.89 -13.07
N TRP A 3 19.01 -10.85 -11.74
CA TRP A 3 19.63 -11.85 -10.88
C TRP A 3 19.04 -13.27 -11.10
N ALA A 4 17.72 -13.41 -11.16
CA ALA A 4 17.09 -14.70 -11.45
C ALA A 4 17.44 -15.22 -12.86
N GLY A 5 17.54 -14.31 -13.84
CA GLY A 5 18.01 -14.66 -15.19
C GLY A 5 19.44 -15.18 -15.21
N ALA A 6 20.35 -14.54 -14.47
CA ALA A 6 21.73 -15.01 -14.35
C ALA A 6 21.82 -16.38 -13.71
N GLU A 7 21.09 -16.67 -12.63
CA GLU A 7 21.07 -17.98 -11.98
C GLU A 7 20.50 -19.06 -12.91
N ASN A 8 19.47 -18.77 -13.69
CA ASN A 8 18.91 -19.72 -14.66
C ASN A 8 19.91 -20.07 -15.78
N VAL A 9 20.75 -19.11 -16.20
CA VAL A 9 21.85 -19.39 -17.16
C VAL A 9 22.85 -20.40 -16.57
N TRP A 10 23.05 -20.40 -15.26
CA TRP A 10 23.92 -21.37 -14.56
C TRP A 10 23.19 -22.68 -14.18
N GLY A 11 21.98 -22.91 -14.69
CA GLY A 11 21.23 -24.15 -14.46
C GLY A 11 20.46 -24.19 -13.13
N ILE A 12 20.34 -23.10 -12.42
CA ILE A 12 19.53 -22.99 -11.20
C ILE A 12 18.10 -22.61 -11.60
N ASP A 13 17.12 -23.49 -11.38
CA ASP A 13 15.70 -23.17 -11.65
C ASP A 13 15.18 -22.14 -10.63
N ARG A 14 15.37 -20.86 -10.95
CA ARG A 14 14.90 -19.74 -10.14
C ARG A 14 13.70 -19.06 -10.79
N ARG A 15 12.56 -19.07 -10.09
CA ARG A 15 11.35 -18.41 -10.52
C ARG A 15 11.11 -17.13 -9.72
N LEU A 16 10.69 -16.07 -10.40
CA LEU A 16 10.20 -14.85 -9.75
C LEU A 16 8.76 -15.07 -9.32
N ALA A 17 8.45 -14.69 -8.08
CA ALA A 17 7.08 -14.78 -7.54
C ALA A 17 6.11 -13.73 -8.13
N GLY A 18 6.54 -12.99 -9.14
CA GLY A 18 5.78 -11.88 -9.73
C GLY A 18 6.18 -10.52 -9.16
N VAL A 19 5.53 -9.48 -9.66
CA VAL A 19 5.73 -8.10 -9.23
C VAL A 19 4.37 -7.45 -8.97
N VAL A 20 4.26 -6.69 -7.89
CA VAL A 20 3.02 -5.97 -7.52
C VAL A 20 2.99 -4.53 -8.05
N GLY A 21 3.91 -4.18 -8.96
CA GLY A 21 3.94 -2.87 -9.61
C GLY A 21 4.19 -1.71 -8.64
N SER A 22 4.99 -1.93 -7.60
CA SER A 22 5.32 -0.86 -6.64
C SER A 22 6.17 0.21 -7.27
N ALA A 23 5.75 1.46 -7.14
CA ALA A 23 6.46 2.63 -7.64
C ALA A 23 6.33 3.80 -6.67
N VAL A 24 7.38 4.59 -6.56
CA VAL A 24 7.42 5.84 -5.83
C VAL A 24 8.16 6.88 -6.65
N PHE A 25 7.67 8.09 -6.67
CA PHE A 25 8.35 9.21 -7.28
C PHE A 25 8.06 10.50 -6.51
N LYS A 26 8.88 11.51 -6.76
CA LYS A 26 8.76 12.81 -6.14
C LYS A 26 8.64 13.89 -7.22
N VAL A 27 7.64 14.74 -7.09
CA VAL A 27 7.44 15.91 -7.95
C VAL A 27 7.53 17.14 -7.04
N PHE A 28 8.61 17.91 -7.18
CA PHE A 28 8.95 19.00 -6.26
C PHE A 28 8.97 18.51 -4.81
N ARG A 29 7.97 18.94 -4.00
CA ARG A 29 7.84 18.55 -2.59
C ARG A 29 6.81 17.44 -2.38
N LEU A 30 6.11 17.02 -3.43
CA LEU A 30 5.05 16.01 -3.36
C LEU A 30 5.64 14.62 -3.61
N GLN A 31 5.37 13.70 -2.71
CA GLN A 31 5.66 12.28 -2.86
C GLN A 31 4.39 11.58 -3.36
N VAL A 32 4.55 10.73 -4.36
CA VAL A 32 3.48 9.91 -4.91
C VAL A 32 3.94 8.46 -4.90
N ALA A 33 3.09 7.56 -4.45
CA ALA A 33 3.41 6.14 -4.37
C ALA A 33 2.21 5.29 -4.77
N ARG A 34 2.49 4.13 -5.40
CA ARG A 34 1.47 3.12 -5.69
C ARG A 34 2.04 1.71 -5.53
N THR A 35 1.18 0.77 -5.21
CA THR A 35 1.43 -0.68 -5.28
C THR A 35 0.13 -1.40 -5.57
N GLY A 36 0.19 -2.50 -6.32
CA GLY A 36 -1.00 -3.25 -6.73
C GLY A 36 -1.89 -2.49 -7.71
N LEU A 37 -3.16 -2.85 -7.74
CA LEU A 37 -4.15 -2.39 -8.69
C LEU A 37 -4.92 -1.17 -8.16
N ASN A 38 -5.29 -0.25 -9.06
CA ASN A 38 -6.36 0.70 -8.81
C ASN A 38 -7.71 0.08 -9.17
N GLU A 39 -8.82 0.81 -8.95
CA GLU A 39 -10.16 0.28 -9.25
C GLU A 39 -10.38 -0.09 -10.72
N ALA A 40 -9.87 0.71 -11.65
CA ALA A 40 -10.04 0.46 -13.08
C ALA A 40 -9.28 -0.81 -13.49
N GLU A 41 -8.01 -0.91 -13.10
CA GLU A 41 -7.17 -2.09 -13.31
C GLU A 41 -7.78 -3.36 -12.68
N ALA A 42 -8.37 -3.23 -11.48
CA ALA A 42 -9.04 -4.36 -10.83
C ALA A 42 -10.29 -4.82 -11.58
N ARG A 43 -11.11 -3.89 -12.09
CA ARG A 43 -12.28 -4.24 -12.94
C ARG A 43 -11.86 -4.90 -14.25
N GLU A 44 -10.81 -4.38 -14.90
CA GLU A 44 -10.24 -4.96 -16.12
C GLU A 44 -9.73 -6.40 -15.89
N ALA A 45 -9.24 -6.69 -14.68
CA ALA A 45 -8.83 -8.02 -14.25
C ALA A 45 -10.01 -8.94 -13.85
N GLY A 46 -11.26 -8.50 -13.98
CA GLY A 46 -12.46 -9.28 -13.66
C GLY A 46 -12.77 -9.36 -12.15
N LEU A 47 -12.16 -8.52 -11.33
CA LEU A 47 -12.40 -8.44 -9.89
C LEU A 47 -13.56 -7.49 -9.57
N GLN A 48 -14.05 -7.54 -8.33
CA GLN A 48 -15.11 -6.67 -7.81
C GLN A 48 -14.55 -5.66 -6.81
N PRO A 49 -13.89 -4.57 -7.26
CA PRO A 49 -13.23 -3.65 -6.35
C PRO A 49 -14.21 -2.79 -5.57
N ALA A 50 -13.96 -2.69 -4.27
CA ALA A 50 -14.41 -1.58 -3.43
C ALA A 50 -13.21 -0.73 -3.06
N SER A 51 -13.40 0.57 -2.84
CA SER A 51 -12.32 1.46 -2.46
C SER A 51 -12.72 2.52 -1.46
N VAL A 52 -11.71 3.08 -0.82
CA VAL A 52 -11.81 4.28 0.01
C VAL A 52 -10.68 5.24 -0.28
N VAL A 53 -10.96 6.51 -0.12
CA VAL A 53 -9.93 7.55 -0.03
C VAL A 53 -10.05 8.16 1.36
N ILE A 54 -8.94 8.18 2.09
CA ILE A 54 -8.86 8.87 3.37
C ILE A 54 -7.84 9.99 3.32
N LYS A 55 -8.06 11.00 4.13
CA LYS A 55 -7.08 12.04 4.46
C LYS A 55 -6.63 11.84 5.91
N SER A 56 -5.34 11.86 6.14
CA SER A 56 -4.73 11.72 7.46
C SER A 56 -3.51 12.62 7.60
N ARG A 57 -2.74 12.45 8.68
CA ARG A 57 -1.50 13.21 8.91
C ARG A 57 -0.28 12.29 8.75
N SER A 58 0.82 12.85 8.27
CA SER A 58 2.09 12.12 8.13
C SER A 58 2.75 11.77 9.48
N ARG A 59 2.46 12.57 10.52
CA ARG A 59 2.99 12.45 11.90
C ARG A 59 1.88 12.70 12.91
N ALA A 60 2.16 12.55 14.20
CA ALA A 60 1.23 12.93 15.26
C ALA A 60 0.79 14.39 15.08
N HIS A 61 -0.48 14.67 15.34
CA HIS A 61 -1.12 15.95 14.98
C HIS A 61 -0.39 17.18 15.55
N ALA A 62 0.08 17.10 16.79
CA ALA A 62 0.79 18.18 17.45
C ALA A 62 2.31 18.20 17.16
N HIS A 63 2.83 17.23 16.39
CA HIS A 63 4.25 17.15 16.09
C HIS A 63 4.64 18.14 14.99
N PRO A 64 5.73 18.94 15.18
CA PRO A 64 6.21 19.87 14.16
C PRO A 64 6.46 19.19 12.81
N GLY A 65 6.06 19.86 11.72
CA GLY A 65 6.24 19.35 10.36
C GLY A 65 5.22 18.28 9.93
N ALA A 66 4.19 18.03 10.73
CA ALA A 66 3.07 17.18 10.31
C ALA A 66 2.39 17.76 9.07
N SER A 67 2.24 16.97 8.02
CA SER A 67 1.60 17.33 6.75
C SER A 67 0.46 16.38 6.41
N ASP A 68 -0.38 16.77 5.48
CA ASP A 68 -1.46 15.90 5.02
C ASP A 68 -0.92 14.76 4.15
N ILE A 69 -1.54 13.60 4.30
CA ILE A 69 -1.34 12.42 3.47
C ILE A 69 -2.70 11.87 3.04
N TRP A 70 -2.86 11.58 1.77
CA TRP A 70 -4.03 10.93 1.21
C TRP A 70 -3.69 9.49 0.87
N VAL A 71 -4.58 8.59 1.23
CA VAL A 71 -4.45 7.16 0.97
C VAL A 71 -5.71 6.69 0.26
N HIS A 72 -5.54 6.16 -0.94
CA HIS A 72 -6.55 5.41 -1.67
C HIS A 72 -6.23 3.93 -1.51
N MET A 73 -7.17 3.14 -1.00
CA MET A 73 -7.01 1.70 -0.79
C MET A 73 -8.13 0.95 -1.50
N VAL A 74 -7.76 -0.11 -2.20
CA VAL A 74 -8.67 -0.94 -2.99
C VAL A 74 -8.64 -2.38 -2.48
N GLY A 75 -9.82 -2.97 -2.28
CA GLY A 75 -10.02 -4.37 -1.90
C GLY A 75 -11.04 -5.04 -2.80
N ASP A 76 -11.03 -6.36 -2.84
CA ASP A 76 -11.97 -7.16 -3.61
C ASP A 76 -13.16 -7.58 -2.74
N GLN A 77 -14.38 -7.25 -3.15
CA GLN A 77 -15.60 -7.61 -2.41
C GLN A 77 -15.84 -9.12 -2.39
N GLY A 78 -15.41 -9.84 -3.44
CA GLY A 78 -15.62 -11.28 -3.53
C GLY A 78 -14.76 -12.10 -2.59
N SER A 79 -13.50 -11.70 -2.42
CA SER A 79 -12.51 -12.45 -1.63
C SER A 79 -12.04 -11.75 -0.36
N GLY A 80 -12.38 -10.48 -0.17
CA GLY A 80 -11.87 -9.64 0.91
C GLY A 80 -10.37 -9.28 0.80
N ARG A 81 -9.71 -9.62 -0.32
CA ARG A 81 -8.26 -9.41 -0.50
C ARG A 81 -7.93 -7.95 -0.73
N LEU A 82 -6.79 -7.52 -0.18
CA LEU A 82 -6.17 -6.25 -0.57
C LEU A 82 -5.74 -6.33 -2.04
N LEU A 83 -6.14 -5.35 -2.85
CA LEU A 83 -5.80 -5.28 -4.27
C LEU A 83 -4.77 -4.22 -4.58
N GLY A 84 -4.77 -3.12 -3.87
CA GLY A 84 -3.79 -2.07 -4.10
C GLY A 84 -3.94 -0.86 -3.20
N VAL A 85 -2.88 -0.03 -3.20
CA VAL A 85 -2.81 1.21 -2.44
C VAL A 85 -2.12 2.28 -3.27
N GLN A 86 -2.68 3.48 -3.29
CA GLN A 86 -2.08 4.67 -3.85
C GLN A 86 -2.02 5.76 -2.78
N MET A 87 -0.93 6.51 -2.75
CA MET A 87 -0.72 7.54 -1.75
C MET A 87 -0.14 8.82 -2.35
N VAL A 88 -0.53 9.95 -1.77
CA VAL A 88 0.02 11.26 -2.09
C VAL A 88 0.19 12.07 -0.81
N GLY A 89 1.31 12.78 -0.68
CA GLY A 89 1.60 13.63 0.45
C GLY A 89 2.97 14.28 0.38
N HIS A 90 3.30 15.12 1.33
CA HIS A 90 4.60 15.79 1.37
C HIS A 90 5.63 15.03 2.20
N ASP A 91 5.18 14.13 3.08
CA ASP A 91 6.04 13.37 3.99
C ASP A 91 5.44 12.00 4.31
N GLY A 92 6.31 11.00 4.52
CA GLY A 92 5.92 9.67 5.00
C GLY A 92 5.23 8.75 3.97
N VAL A 93 5.14 9.13 2.70
CA VAL A 93 4.49 8.33 1.65
C VAL A 93 5.36 7.15 1.21
N ALA A 94 6.62 7.42 0.89
CA ALA A 94 7.52 6.42 0.31
C ALA A 94 7.73 5.22 1.23
N HIS A 95 7.97 5.46 2.52
CA HIS A 95 8.21 4.40 3.50
C HIS A 95 6.96 3.58 3.82
N ARG A 96 5.77 4.23 3.85
CA ARG A 96 4.52 3.52 4.12
C ARG A 96 4.12 2.55 3.03
N LEU A 97 4.61 2.74 1.80
CA LEU A 97 4.30 1.84 0.69
C LEU A 97 4.80 0.40 0.92
N HIS A 98 5.84 0.21 1.72
CA HIS A 98 6.41 -1.12 1.94
C HIS A 98 5.43 -2.07 2.63
N ALA A 99 4.66 -1.61 3.61
CA ALA A 99 3.69 -2.46 4.30
C ALA A 99 2.62 -3.03 3.34
N PRO A 100 1.89 -2.23 2.55
CA PRO A 100 0.94 -2.78 1.59
C PRO A 100 1.61 -3.58 0.46
N ALA A 101 2.83 -3.24 0.05
CA ALA A 101 3.54 -4.03 -0.96
C ALA A 101 3.83 -5.47 -0.47
N VAL A 102 4.25 -5.62 0.79
CA VAL A 102 4.45 -6.94 1.42
C VAL A 102 3.11 -7.65 1.59
N ALA A 103 2.07 -6.96 2.03
CA ALA A 103 0.73 -7.52 2.20
C ALA A 103 0.16 -8.06 0.88
N LEU A 104 0.33 -7.33 -0.23
CA LEU A 104 -0.06 -7.77 -1.57
C LEU A 104 0.73 -9.01 -2.00
N HIS A 105 2.03 -9.02 -1.79
CA HIS A 105 2.88 -10.17 -2.11
C HIS A 105 2.50 -11.42 -1.29
N ALA A 106 2.10 -11.23 -0.04
CA ALA A 106 1.61 -12.29 0.85
C ALA A 106 0.12 -12.62 0.64
N HIS A 107 -0.56 -11.98 -0.32
CA HIS A 107 -1.98 -12.18 -0.60
C HIS A 107 -2.92 -11.95 0.59
N MET A 108 -2.59 -11.00 1.45
CA MET A 108 -3.37 -10.69 2.65
C MET A 108 -4.76 -10.14 2.32
N SER A 109 -5.72 -10.45 3.17
CA SER A 109 -7.02 -9.77 3.16
C SER A 109 -6.90 -8.35 3.76
N VAL A 110 -7.88 -7.50 3.46
CA VAL A 110 -7.99 -6.16 4.08
C VAL A 110 -8.18 -6.29 5.59
N GLU A 111 -8.88 -7.33 6.06
CA GLU A 111 -9.06 -7.62 7.48
C GLU A 111 -7.72 -7.93 8.16
N GLN A 112 -6.94 -8.86 7.61
CA GLN A 112 -5.61 -9.19 8.13
C GLN A 112 -4.70 -7.95 8.15
N PHE A 113 -4.72 -7.15 7.07
CA PHE A 113 -3.94 -5.91 7.00
C PHE A 113 -4.37 -4.89 8.06
N SER A 114 -5.66 -4.78 8.35
CA SER A 114 -6.19 -3.84 9.34
C SER A 114 -5.75 -4.12 10.79
N GLN A 115 -5.31 -5.36 11.04
CA GLN A 115 -4.87 -5.85 12.35
C GLN A 115 -3.33 -5.87 12.50
N MET A 116 -2.58 -5.40 11.51
CA MET A 116 -1.13 -5.38 11.59
C MET A 116 -0.63 -4.46 12.69
N ASP A 117 0.37 -4.92 13.43
CA ASP A 117 1.11 -4.11 14.39
C ASP A 117 2.18 -3.27 13.66
N LEU A 118 1.81 -2.05 13.31
CA LEU A 118 2.71 -1.10 12.68
C LEU A 118 3.36 -0.19 13.74
N ALA A 119 4.67 0.00 13.62
CA ALA A 119 5.45 0.80 14.55
C ALA A 119 4.92 2.24 14.67
N TYR A 120 4.78 2.72 15.88
CA TYR A 120 4.34 4.06 16.21
C TYR A 120 5.37 4.84 17.02
N ALA A 121 5.64 6.07 16.57
CA ALA A 121 6.18 7.12 17.43
C ALA A 121 5.75 8.49 16.86
N PRO A 122 5.54 9.52 17.71
CA PRO A 122 5.01 10.83 17.29
C PRO A 122 5.71 11.49 16.10
N PRO A 123 7.05 11.40 15.94
CA PRO A 123 7.74 11.97 14.80
C PRO A 123 7.49 11.24 13.47
N PHE A 124 7.05 9.99 13.49
CA PHE A 124 6.98 9.12 12.31
C PHE A 124 5.57 8.77 11.88
N GLY A 125 4.58 8.90 12.75
CA GLY A 125 3.20 8.58 12.45
C GLY A 125 2.20 9.14 13.46
N PRO A 126 0.92 9.23 13.12
CA PRO A 126 -0.16 9.41 14.09
C PRO A 126 -0.40 8.11 14.86
N THR A 127 -1.07 8.18 16.02
CA THR A 127 -1.40 7.02 16.86
C THR A 127 -2.07 5.88 16.10
N ARG A 128 -2.90 6.21 15.12
CA ARG A 128 -3.43 5.23 14.15
C ARG A 128 -2.84 5.53 12.78
N ASP A 129 -2.01 4.62 12.28
CA ASP A 129 -1.38 4.79 10.98
C ASP A 129 -2.43 4.99 9.86
N PRO A 130 -2.18 5.87 8.89
CA PRO A 130 -3.08 6.11 7.75
C PRO A 130 -3.46 4.83 7.00
N MET A 131 -2.54 3.85 6.91
CA MET A 131 -2.82 2.57 6.26
C MET A 131 -3.89 1.77 7.02
N LEU A 132 -3.75 1.65 8.34
CA LEU A 132 -4.73 0.95 9.18
C LEU A 132 -6.06 1.69 9.20
N THR A 133 -6.04 3.03 9.17
CA THR A 133 -7.25 3.84 9.05
C THR A 133 -7.98 3.57 7.73
N ALA A 134 -7.26 3.53 6.61
CA ALA A 134 -7.83 3.21 5.30
C ALA A 134 -8.41 1.78 5.27
N ALA A 135 -7.68 0.80 5.78
CA ALA A 135 -8.15 -0.59 5.83
C ALA A 135 -9.44 -0.73 6.66
N ASN A 136 -9.50 -0.11 7.85
CA ASN A 136 -10.70 -0.14 8.70
C ASN A 136 -11.91 0.57 8.05
N GLN A 137 -11.70 1.58 7.22
CA GLN A 137 -12.80 2.21 6.46
C GLN A 137 -13.22 1.35 5.26
N LEU A 138 -12.26 0.69 4.60
CA LEU A 138 -12.54 -0.19 3.47
C LEU A 138 -13.33 -1.43 3.89
N LEU A 139 -13.04 -2.02 5.04
CA LEU A 139 -13.78 -3.16 5.60
C LEU A 139 -15.30 -2.91 5.73
N LYS A 140 -15.73 -1.66 5.86
CA LYS A 140 -17.16 -1.33 5.92
C LYS A 140 -17.86 -1.40 4.55
N LYS A 141 -17.08 -1.58 3.48
CA LYS A 141 -17.56 -1.65 2.10
C LYS A 141 -17.36 -3.03 1.45
N LEU A 142 -16.63 -3.91 2.12
CA LEU A 142 -16.45 -5.30 1.73
C LEU A 142 -17.49 -6.20 2.39
#